data_6d40b51589415886b36f6187615019c1
#
_entry.id   6d40b51589415886b36f6187615019c1
#
_cell.length_a   1.000
_cell.length_b   1.000
_cell.length_c   1.000
_cell.angle_alpha   90.00
_cell.angle_beta   90.00
_cell.angle_gamma   90.00
#
_symmetry.space_group_name_H-M   'P 1'
#
loop_
_entity.id
_entity.type
_entity.pdbx_description
1 polymer ?
#
loop_
_entity_poly.entity_id
_entity_poly.type
_entity_poly.pdbx_seq_one_letter_code
_entity_poly.pdbx_strand_id
1 'polypeptide(L)'
;MKLILGSVLLWAAVGCAGGAKSAGENSSSPPPNGTGTGNGSGTSNGTGGSTGSLDAGGPPLPPEMEVESSYEVPVATGSYIWVANPDSGRVAYVAGATLQVHTVEAGNAPTYISAIPSATDDAVVVLNVLSGDATILRVAAGGELTKSAVSGLAAGANALTVSPSGRWVTAWTDARNVASPDPLQGYQAVTLIDLSLTPPGKTILSVGFRPVDVAYAADDSAAFAVTEDGVSVVDLTRSDAPQVTGNVPLTDDPTENADTRDVSITPNGRLAVVRREGSASLGIVDLTSGTLGAIDLSGAITDVDLTADGQSAVAVVRDTAEVAIIPLGGGIPDPAAVQQVTIAGETVGSASIAADGKTVLLYTNAVAAERLTVLTLGPTPSYRVIKLHAPVLAVFATADASNAIVFHSESAAATTATTTDGGAGASADGGGAVTMDAGLPSQTATNAFSLVPLGADLPAVIQETDVPPQAVAITPAGDRVLVTERDDVKKIYGVYVGEFPSMEIQKIALASPPIAVGVLAAANEGYVAQKNAEGRITFVALDSGQARTLTGFEIGASVVDWAQGSDGGANP
;
A
#
# COMPACT_ATOMS: atom_id res chain seq x y z
N MET A 1 -9.19 -2.88 2.92
CA MET A 1 -8.89 -2.15 4.17
C MET A 1 -7.44 -1.77 4.10
N LYS A 2 -7.17 -0.50 3.87
CA LYS A 2 -5.81 0.05 3.82
C LYS A 2 -5.44 0.49 5.22
N LEU A 3 -4.41 -0.04 5.77
CA LEU A 3 -3.72 0.59 6.88
C LEU A 3 -2.72 1.58 6.27
N ILE A 4 -3.02 2.85 6.40
CA ILE A 4 -2.06 3.90 6.06
C ILE A 4 -1.11 3.98 7.23
N LEU A 5 0.05 3.33 7.11
CA LEU A 5 1.18 3.64 7.96
C LEU A 5 1.64 5.05 7.63
N GLY A 6 1.23 6.00 8.48
CA GLY A 6 1.82 7.32 8.51
C GLY A 6 3.25 7.26 9.05
N SER A 7 4.13 6.57 8.36
CA SER A 7 5.56 6.57 8.63
C SER A 7 6.30 6.90 7.36
N VAL A 8 6.14 8.14 6.90
CA VAL A 8 7.08 8.70 5.93
C VAL A 8 8.33 9.11 6.71
N LEU A 9 9.15 8.14 7.06
CA LEU A 9 10.55 8.43 7.28
C LEU A 9 11.19 8.58 5.91
N LEU A 10 11.74 9.75 5.67
CA LEU A 10 12.62 10.06 4.56
C LEU A 10 13.87 9.17 4.65
N TRP A 11 13.76 7.94 4.20
CA TRP A 11 14.89 7.07 3.90
C TRP A 11 14.81 6.70 2.44
N ALA A 12 15.92 6.93 1.78
CA ALA A 12 16.13 6.51 0.42
C ALA A 12 15.58 5.10 0.21
N ALA A 13 14.62 4.97 -0.69
CA ALA A 13 14.04 3.77 -1.27
C ALA A 13 14.58 2.44 -0.74
N VAL A 14 14.18 2.08 0.45
CA VAL A 14 14.11 0.70 0.86
C VAL A 14 12.64 0.34 0.67
N GLY A 15 12.36 -0.66 -0.16
CA GLY A 15 10.99 -1.08 -0.42
C GLY A 15 10.23 -1.26 0.89
N CYS A 16 9.18 -0.50 1.08
CA CYS A 16 8.29 -0.66 2.22
C CYS A 16 7.62 -2.02 2.10
N ALA A 17 7.93 -2.90 3.04
CA ALA A 17 7.23 -4.16 3.21
C ALA A 17 5.87 -3.87 3.83
N GLY A 18 4.82 -3.80 3.04
CA GLY A 18 3.44 -3.84 3.46
C GLY A 18 2.89 -5.26 3.26
N GLY A 19 2.08 -5.78 4.20
CA GLY A 19 1.61 -7.16 4.24
C GLY A 19 0.76 -7.58 3.02
N ALA A 20 1.24 -8.52 2.21
CA ALA A 20 0.53 -9.03 1.05
C ALA A 20 -0.76 -9.76 1.48
N LYS A 21 -1.89 -9.24 1.06
CA LYS A 21 -3.12 -10.05 1.02
C LYS A 21 -3.01 -11.01 -0.17
N SER A 22 -2.83 -12.30 0.10
CA SER A 22 -3.06 -13.30 -0.91
C SER A 22 -4.53 -13.25 -1.32
N ALA A 23 -4.81 -12.86 -2.56
CA ALA A 23 -6.12 -12.99 -3.16
C ALA A 23 -6.46 -14.49 -3.23
N GLY A 24 -7.28 -14.97 -2.30
CA GLY A 24 -7.88 -16.28 -2.36
C GLY A 24 -8.81 -16.32 -3.57
N GLU A 25 -8.54 -17.23 -4.50
CA GLU A 25 -9.45 -17.55 -5.59
C GLU A 25 -10.77 -18.07 -5.00
N ASN A 26 -11.79 -17.23 -5.01
CA ASN A 26 -13.17 -17.66 -4.75
C ASN A 26 -13.70 -18.35 -6.00
N SER A 27 -13.56 -19.66 -6.05
CA SER A 27 -14.36 -20.51 -6.93
C SER A 27 -15.78 -20.66 -6.35
N SER A 28 -16.68 -19.77 -6.73
CA SER A 28 -18.10 -19.92 -6.45
C SER A 28 -18.75 -20.86 -7.44
N SER A 29 -19.09 -22.07 -6.98
CA SER A 29 -20.02 -22.97 -7.65
C SER A 29 -21.45 -22.41 -7.51
N PRO A 30 -22.30 -22.46 -8.54
CA PRO A 30 -23.68 -21.98 -8.44
C PRO A 30 -24.55 -22.97 -7.68
N PRO A 31 -25.55 -22.51 -6.90
CA PRO A 31 -26.52 -23.39 -6.25
C PRO A 31 -27.60 -23.88 -7.24
N PRO A 32 -28.22 -25.02 -6.98
CA PRO A 32 -29.18 -25.63 -7.87
C PRO A 32 -30.56 -24.93 -7.84
N ASN A 33 -31.21 -24.88 -9.00
CA ASN A 33 -32.55 -24.40 -9.23
C ASN A 33 -33.60 -25.06 -8.31
N GLY A 34 -34.36 -24.26 -7.59
CA GLY A 34 -35.58 -24.63 -6.94
C GLY A 34 -36.76 -23.90 -7.58
N THR A 35 -37.59 -24.63 -8.31
CA THR A 35 -38.88 -24.20 -8.85
C THR A 35 -39.92 -24.01 -7.73
N GLY A 36 -40.55 -22.86 -7.65
CA GLY A 36 -41.70 -22.60 -6.79
C GLY A 36 -42.63 -21.57 -7.41
N THR A 37 -43.71 -22.09 -7.99
CA THR A 37 -44.88 -21.35 -8.50
C THR A 37 -45.71 -20.79 -7.38
N GLY A 38 -46.12 -19.52 -7.46
CA GLY A 38 -47.11 -18.92 -6.56
C GLY A 38 -47.74 -17.67 -7.16
N ASN A 39 -48.96 -17.87 -7.68
CA ASN A 39 -49.89 -16.88 -8.22
C ASN A 39 -50.50 -16.04 -7.08
N GLY A 40 -50.67 -14.72 -7.30
CA GLY A 40 -51.42 -13.86 -6.38
C GLY A 40 -51.69 -12.48 -6.98
N SER A 41 -52.83 -12.37 -7.65
CA SER A 41 -53.39 -11.12 -8.16
C SER A 41 -53.97 -10.25 -7.04
N GLY A 42 -53.75 -8.95 -7.13
CA GLY A 42 -54.43 -7.97 -6.26
C GLY A 42 -54.36 -6.56 -6.84
N THR A 43 -55.45 -6.20 -7.53
CA THR A 43 -55.75 -4.85 -8.02
C THR A 43 -56.20 -3.94 -6.89
N SER A 44 -55.66 -2.72 -6.80
CA SER A 44 -56.42 -1.58 -6.24
C SER A 44 -55.91 -0.25 -6.84
N ASN A 45 -56.84 0.46 -7.47
CA ASN A 45 -56.73 1.84 -7.95
C ASN A 45 -56.64 2.83 -6.79
N GLY A 46 -55.79 3.83 -6.94
CA GLY A 46 -55.76 5.01 -6.07
C GLY A 46 -55.09 6.18 -6.79
N THR A 47 -55.94 7.04 -7.36
CA THR A 47 -55.59 8.35 -7.92
C THR A 47 -55.19 9.32 -6.81
N GLY A 48 -54.05 9.96 -6.95
CA GLY A 48 -53.66 11.09 -6.11
C GLY A 48 -52.39 11.74 -6.65
N GLY A 49 -52.53 12.86 -7.34
CA GLY A 49 -51.44 13.62 -7.89
C GLY A 49 -50.59 14.30 -6.79
N SER A 50 -49.32 14.22 -6.94
CA SER A 50 -48.36 15.09 -6.27
C SER A 50 -47.18 15.28 -7.19
N THR A 51 -46.92 16.51 -7.57
CA THR A 51 -45.74 16.96 -8.26
C THR A 51 -44.52 16.83 -7.32
N GLY A 52 -43.86 15.70 -7.38
CA GLY A 52 -42.58 15.46 -6.71
C GLY A 52 -41.45 15.45 -7.75
N SER A 53 -40.53 16.32 -7.59
CA SER A 53 -39.22 16.30 -8.26
C SER A 53 -38.67 14.89 -8.22
N LEU A 54 -38.48 14.30 -9.40
CA LEU A 54 -37.77 13.04 -9.55
C LEU A 54 -36.27 13.33 -9.52
N ASP A 55 -35.75 13.39 -8.32
CA ASP A 55 -34.34 13.16 -8.11
C ASP A 55 -34.13 11.64 -8.26
N ALA A 56 -33.89 11.23 -9.49
CA ALA A 56 -33.48 9.86 -9.78
C ALA A 56 -32.01 9.74 -9.34
N GLY A 57 -31.82 9.51 -8.04
CA GLY A 57 -30.51 9.13 -7.52
C GLY A 57 -30.04 7.92 -8.33
N GLY A 58 -28.99 8.11 -9.12
CA GLY A 58 -28.26 7.00 -9.75
C GLY A 58 -27.82 6.00 -8.68
N PRO A 59 -27.45 4.78 -9.04
CA PRO A 59 -26.86 3.85 -8.09
C PRO A 59 -25.67 4.55 -7.41
N PRO A 60 -25.43 4.28 -6.11
CA PRO A 60 -24.30 4.86 -5.40
C PRO A 60 -23.01 4.55 -6.17
N LEU A 61 -22.12 5.53 -6.25
CA LEU A 61 -20.82 5.32 -6.86
C LEU A 61 -20.06 4.22 -6.11
N PRO A 62 -19.27 3.40 -6.83
CA PRO A 62 -18.41 2.41 -6.16
C PRO A 62 -17.45 3.10 -5.20
N PRO A 63 -17.01 2.41 -4.13
CA PRO A 63 -16.00 2.94 -3.23
C PRO A 63 -14.69 3.20 -3.97
N GLU A 64 -13.90 4.12 -3.45
CA GLU A 64 -12.55 4.34 -3.94
C GLU A 64 -11.70 3.08 -3.73
N MET A 65 -10.85 2.78 -4.70
CA MET A 65 -9.88 1.69 -4.61
C MET A 65 -8.48 2.28 -4.49
N GLU A 66 -7.74 1.81 -3.53
CA GLU A 66 -6.34 2.12 -3.42
C GLU A 66 -5.51 1.05 -4.13
N VAL A 67 -4.53 1.49 -4.90
CA VAL A 67 -3.61 0.61 -5.63
C VAL A 67 -2.23 0.75 -5.01
N GLU A 68 -1.78 -0.31 -4.37
CA GLU A 68 -0.42 -0.39 -3.86
C GLU A 68 0.56 -0.62 -5.01
N SER A 69 1.69 0.07 -4.98
CA SER A 69 2.69 0.04 -6.04
C SER A 69 3.74 -1.05 -5.87
N SER A 70 3.85 -1.64 -4.68
CA SER A 70 4.94 -2.56 -4.36
C SER A 70 4.43 -3.94 -3.96
N TYR A 71 5.18 -4.95 -4.38
CA TYR A 71 5.07 -6.30 -3.85
C TYR A 71 6.08 -6.48 -2.72
N GLU A 72 5.72 -7.26 -1.71
CA GLU A 72 6.56 -7.44 -0.51
C GLU A 72 7.72 -8.39 -0.70
N VAL A 73 7.71 -9.21 -1.71
CA VAL A 73 8.72 -10.23 -1.93
C VAL A 73 9.25 -10.14 -3.35
N PRO A 74 10.54 -10.01 -3.53
CA PRO A 74 11.64 -9.93 -2.59
C PRO A 74 11.83 -8.55 -1.95
N VAL A 75 12.58 -8.48 -0.87
CA VAL A 75 12.93 -7.25 -0.16
C VAL A 75 14.32 -6.77 -0.59
N ALA A 76 14.44 -5.47 -0.85
CA ALA A 76 15.71 -4.82 -1.10
C ALA A 76 16.23 -4.13 0.17
N THR A 77 17.54 -4.21 0.37
CA THR A 77 18.29 -3.36 1.28
C THR A 77 19.24 -2.45 0.48
N GLY A 78 20.22 -1.81 1.08
CA GLY A 78 21.13 -0.90 0.36
C GLY A 78 21.76 -1.52 -0.88
N SER A 79 22.38 -2.71 -0.71
CA SER A 79 23.20 -3.36 -1.75
C SER A 79 22.67 -4.74 -2.20
N TYR A 80 21.70 -5.31 -1.48
CA TYR A 80 21.25 -6.68 -1.70
C TYR A 80 19.75 -6.78 -1.91
N ILE A 81 19.35 -7.79 -2.69
CA ILE A 81 17.97 -8.27 -2.79
C ILE A 81 17.89 -9.58 -2.01
N TRP A 82 16.87 -9.72 -1.18
CA TRP A 82 16.63 -10.87 -0.33
C TRP A 82 15.35 -11.57 -0.74
N VAL A 83 15.41 -12.88 -0.94
CA VAL A 83 14.27 -13.69 -1.38
C VAL A 83 14.12 -14.88 -0.43
N ALA A 84 13.02 -14.93 0.29
CA ALA A 84 12.69 -16.07 1.13
C ALA A 84 12.03 -17.17 0.28
N ASN A 85 12.41 -18.41 0.51
CA ASN A 85 11.81 -19.59 -0.12
C ASN A 85 11.21 -20.52 0.95
N PRO A 86 9.89 -20.48 1.16
CA PRO A 86 9.21 -21.30 2.15
C PRO A 86 9.38 -22.80 1.94
N ASP A 87 9.47 -23.23 0.69
CA ASP A 87 9.57 -24.67 0.35
C ASP A 87 10.95 -25.26 0.67
N SER A 88 12.01 -24.48 0.50
CA SER A 88 13.39 -24.93 0.75
C SER A 88 13.88 -24.62 2.17
N GLY A 89 13.21 -23.76 2.91
CA GLY A 89 13.68 -23.28 4.21
C GLY A 89 14.85 -22.31 4.13
N ARG A 90 15.07 -21.67 2.96
CA ARG A 90 16.25 -20.84 2.67
C ARG A 90 15.88 -19.42 2.34
N VAL A 91 16.88 -18.56 2.50
CA VAL A 91 16.89 -17.18 1.97
C VAL A 91 18.02 -17.04 0.99
N ALA A 92 17.71 -16.64 -0.23
CA ALA A 92 18.71 -16.21 -1.20
C ALA A 92 18.95 -14.70 -1.03
N TYR A 93 20.22 -14.27 -1.12
CA TYR A 93 20.56 -12.86 -1.21
C TYR A 93 21.49 -12.60 -2.38
N VAL A 94 21.18 -11.56 -3.15
CA VAL A 94 21.85 -11.24 -4.41
C VAL A 94 22.45 -9.84 -4.30
N ALA A 95 23.76 -9.75 -4.49
CA ALA A 95 24.44 -8.46 -4.55
C ALA A 95 24.13 -7.74 -5.87
N GLY A 96 23.50 -6.55 -5.82
CA GLY A 96 23.09 -5.81 -7.02
C GLY A 96 24.25 -5.49 -7.95
N ALA A 97 25.37 -5.01 -7.42
CA ALA A 97 26.51 -4.59 -8.22
C ALA A 97 27.20 -5.74 -8.98
N THR A 98 27.27 -6.95 -8.39
CA THR A 98 28.05 -8.08 -8.93
C THR A 98 27.17 -9.20 -9.47
N LEU A 99 25.90 -9.23 -9.09
CA LEU A 99 24.93 -10.33 -9.30
C LEU A 99 25.39 -11.66 -8.67
N GLN A 100 26.28 -11.59 -7.68
CA GLN A 100 26.65 -12.77 -6.90
C GLN A 100 25.47 -13.20 -6.05
N VAL A 101 25.18 -14.49 -6.08
CA VAL A 101 24.08 -15.12 -5.35
C VAL A 101 24.66 -15.96 -4.22
N HIS A 102 24.07 -15.78 -3.06
CA HIS A 102 24.33 -16.60 -1.89
C HIS A 102 23.00 -17.10 -1.35
N THR A 103 23.01 -18.30 -0.74
CA THR A 103 21.85 -18.82 -0.02
C THR A 103 22.25 -19.16 1.40
N VAL A 104 21.30 -18.99 2.31
CA VAL A 104 21.48 -19.32 3.73
C VAL A 104 20.22 -20.02 4.24
N GLU A 105 20.41 -21.05 5.05
CA GLU A 105 19.27 -21.70 5.73
C GLU A 105 18.68 -20.73 6.75
N ALA A 106 17.35 -20.63 6.74
CA ALA A 106 16.56 -19.91 7.75
C ALA A 106 15.93 -20.92 8.73
N GLY A 107 14.66 -20.82 9.02
CA GLY A 107 13.86 -21.84 9.71
C GLY A 107 12.93 -22.56 8.76
N ASN A 108 11.88 -23.21 9.28
CA ASN A 108 10.90 -23.88 8.46
C ASN A 108 9.85 -22.90 7.92
N ALA A 109 9.67 -22.91 6.60
CA ALA A 109 8.78 -22.00 5.87
C ALA A 109 9.07 -20.53 6.17
N PRO A 110 10.23 -19.98 5.77
CA PRO A 110 10.49 -18.54 5.77
C PRO A 110 9.51 -17.87 4.81
N THR A 111 8.54 -17.13 5.34
CA THR A 111 7.41 -16.63 4.56
C THR A 111 7.40 -15.11 4.50
N TYR A 112 7.61 -14.45 5.64
CA TYR A 112 7.62 -13.00 5.71
C TYR A 112 9.03 -12.50 5.94
N ILE A 113 9.44 -11.54 5.12
CA ILE A 113 10.76 -10.93 5.20
C ILE A 113 10.62 -9.42 5.23
N SER A 114 11.39 -8.76 6.09
CA SER A 114 11.40 -7.28 6.16
C SER A 114 12.83 -6.79 6.31
N ALA A 115 13.12 -5.65 5.66
CA ALA A 115 14.37 -4.94 5.85
C ALA A 115 14.48 -4.39 7.28
N ILE A 116 15.65 -4.48 7.85
CA ILE A 116 15.98 -3.82 9.11
C ILE A 116 16.73 -2.53 8.77
N PRO A 117 16.19 -1.35 9.07
CA PRO A 117 16.90 -0.09 8.89
C PRO A 117 18.25 -0.14 9.60
N SER A 118 19.32 0.10 8.89
CA SER A 118 20.67 0.14 9.43
C SER A 118 21.54 1.06 8.61
N ALA A 119 22.41 1.82 9.26
CA ALA A 119 23.37 2.70 8.59
C ALA A 119 24.66 1.98 8.15
N THR A 120 24.91 0.78 8.66
CA THR A 120 26.21 0.08 8.52
C THR A 120 26.12 -1.26 7.80
N ASP A 121 24.97 -1.92 7.85
CA ASP A 121 24.79 -3.28 7.37
C ASP A 121 23.57 -3.37 6.47
N ASP A 122 23.59 -4.29 5.52
CA ASP A 122 22.41 -4.77 4.84
C ASP A 122 21.76 -5.87 5.69
N ALA A 123 20.58 -5.64 6.25
CA ALA A 123 19.99 -6.52 7.23
C ALA A 123 18.51 -6.79 6.98
N VAL A 124 18.09 -8.02 7.24
CA VAL A 124 16.69 -8.44 7.18
C VAL A 124 16.30 -9.31 8.36
N VAL A 125 15.04 -9.29 8.70
CA VAL A 125 14.39 -10.26 9.58
C VAL A 125 13.43 -11.12 8.76
N VAL A 126 13.44 -12.41 9.04
CA VAL A 126 12.63 -13.42 8.35
C VAL A 126 11.79 -14.14 9.37
N LEU A 127 10.48 -14.14 9.21
CA LEU A 127 9.55 -14.90 10.02
C LEU A 127 9.35 -16.30 9.40
N ASN A 128 9.72 -17.34 10.15
CA ASN A 128 9.60 -18.74 9.75
C ASN A 128 8.33 -19.31 10.37
N VAL A 129 7.24 -19.34 9.59
CA VAL A 129 5.89 -19.57 10.13
C VAL A 129 5.67 -20.97 10.66
N LEU A 130 6.31 -22.02 10.08
CA LEU A 130 6.14 -23.40 10.55
C LEU A 130 7.02 -23.74 11.77
N SER A 131 8.21 -23.15 11.88
CA SER A 131 9.04 -23.32 13.08
C SER A 131 8.71 -22.37 14.21
N GLY A 132 7.94 -21.30 13.95
CA GLY A 132 7.55 -20.32 14.97
C GLY A 132 8.75 -19.56 15.53
N ASP A 133 9.69 -19.19 14.66
CA ASP A 133 10.90 -18.44 14.99
C ASP A 133 11.17 -17.33 13.99
N ALA A 134 12.09 -16.43 14.34
CA ALA A 134 12.59 -15.40 13.45
C ALA A 134 14.09 -15.59 13.21
N THR A 135 14.51 -15.48 11.96
CA THR A 135 15.92 -15.46 11.56
C THR A 135 16.32 -14.03 11.21
N ILE A 136 17.39 -13.54 11.82
CA ILE A 136 17.99 -12.24 11.51
C ILE A 136 19.26 -12.48 10.71
N LEU A 137 19.33 -11.88 9.52
CA LEU A 137 20.48 -11.95 8.61
C LEU A 137 21.05 -10.56 8.44
N ARG A 138 22.38 -10.45 8.54
CA ARG A 138 23.10 -9.18 8.36
C ARG A 138 24.32 -9.42 7.49
N VAL A 139 24.50 -8.60 6.47
CA VAL A 139 25.71 -8.56 5.65
C VAL A 139 26.42 -7.25 5.92
N ALA A 140 27.61 -7.34 6.51
CA ALA A 140 28.45 -6.18 6.75
C ALA A 140 28.99 -5.61 5.43
N ALA A 141 29.49 -4.37 5.45
CA ALA A 141 30.08 -3.72 4.27
C ALA A 141 31.22 -4.53 3.61
N GLY A 142 31.87 -5.43 4.36
CA GLY A 142 32.86 -6.37 3.86
C GLY A 142 32.32 -7.62 3.18
N GLY A 143 31.01 -7.80 3.12
CA GLY A 143 30.34 -8.98 2.56
C GLY A 143 30.24 -10.16 3.51
N GLU A 144 30.65 -10.02 4.78
CA GLU A 144 30.52 -11.07 5.79
C GLU A 144 29.09 -11.19 6.27
N LEU A 145 28.49 -12.39 6.13
CA LEU A 145 27.15 -12.69 6.61
C LEU A 145 27.22 -13.10 8.09
N THR A 146 26.34 -12.52 8.89
CA THR A 146 26.03 -12.99 10.24
C THR A 146 24.58 -13.43 10.33
N LYS A 147 24.32 -14.49 11.10
CA LYS A 147 22.99 -15.05 11.32
C LYS A 147 22.73 -15.17 12.81
N SER A 148 21.54 -14.78 13.23
CA SER A 148 21.01 -15.11 14.57
C SER A 148 19.55 -15.56 14.44
N ALA A 149 19.07 -16.32 15.42
CA ALA A 149 17.70 -16.80 15.45
C ALA A 149 17.08 -16.53 16.81
N VAL A 150 15.78 -16.23 16.80
CA VAL A 150 14.94 -16.03 17.98
C VAL A 150 13.80 -17.05 17.94
N SER A 151 13.90 -18.08 18.76
CA SER A 151 12.91 -19.17 18.81
C SER A 151 11.78 -18.89 19.81
N GLY A 152 10.65 -19.59 19.64
CA GLY A 152 9.51 -19.54 20.55
C GLY A 152 8.81 -18.20 20.54
N LEU A 153 8.48 -17.69 19.36
CA LEU A 153 7.59 -16.55 19.17
C LEU A 153 6.17 -16.88 19.63
N ALA A 154 5.31 -15.90 19.72
CA ALA A 154 3.87 -16.12 19.91
C ALA A 154 3.35 -17.08 18.84
N ALA A 155 2.54 -18.05 19.29
CA ALA A 155 2.09 -19.14 18.42
C ALA A 155 1.26 -18.61 17.23
N GLY A 156 1.57 -19.11 16.03
CA GLY A 156 0.83 -18.75 14.82
C GLY A 156 1.18 -17.39 14.21
N ALA A 157 2.27 -16.76 14.64
CA ALA A 157 2.69 -15.47 14.07
C ALA A 157 2.79 -15.54 12.55
N ASN A 158 2.08 -14.64 11.86
CA ASN A 158 1.97 -14.54 10.41
C ASN A 158 2.05 -13.10 9.90
N ALA A 159 2.49 -12.20 10.75
CA ALA A 159 2.75 -10.80 10.43
C ALA A 159 3.95 -10.31 11.23
N LEU A 160 4.70 -9.36 10.66
CA LEU A 160 5.82 -8.73 11.34
C LEU A 160 5.98 -7.28 10.88
N THR A 161 6.55 -6.46 11.76
CA THR A 161 6.97 -5.09 11.44
C THR A 161 8.28 -4.77 12.17
N VAL A 162 9.04 -3.82 11.62
CA VAL A 162 10.31 -3.37 12.16
C VAL A 162 10.20 -1.89 12.53
N SER A 163 10.77 -1.51 13.67
CA SER A 163 10.77 -0.11 14.12
C SER A 163 11.63 0.78 13.23
N PRO A 164 11.38 2.10 13.22
CA PRO A 164 12.12 3.06 12.40
C PRO A 164 13.64 3.05 12.61
N SER A 165 14.11 2.82 13.83
CA SER A 165 15.55 2.70 14.09
C SER A 165 16.15 1.35 13.72
N GLY A 166 15.32 0.34 13.43
CA GLY A 166 15.76 -1.04 13.22
C GLY A 166 16.11 -1.78 14.53
N ARG A 167 15.80 -1.19 15.70
CA ARG A 167 16.06 -1.83 16.99
C ARG A 167 15.03 -2.90 17.34
N TRP A 168 13.77 -2.62 17.09
CA TRP A 168 12.67 -3.47 17.50
C TRP A 168 12.02 -4.18 16.31
N VAL A 169 11.65 -5.44 16.52
CA VAL A 169 10.81 -6.21 15.60
C VAL A 169 9.61 -6.70 16.39
N THR A 170 8.40 -6.49 15.86
CA THR A 170 7.20 -7.09 16.41
C THR A 170 6.67 -8.17 15.47
N ALA A 171 6.38 -9.35 16.01
CA ALA A 171 5.70 -10.44 15.29
C ALA A 171 4.41 -10.80 16.01
N TRP A 172 3.32 -10.97 15.25
CA TRP A 172 1.99 -11.28 15.78
C TRP A 172 1.20 -12.17 14.83
N THR A 173 0.02 -12.62 15.29
CA THR A 173 -0.95 -13.31 14.44
C THR A 173 -2.03 -12.32 14.02
N ASP A 174 -2.05 -11.99 12.73
CA ASP A 174 -3.19 -11.30 12.11
C ASP A 174 -4.25 -12.34 11.75
N ALA A 175 -5.40 -12.27 12.41
CA ALA A 175 -6.52 -13.20 12.21
C ALA A 175 -7.05 -13.17 10.77
N ARG A 176 -6.92 -12.05 10.07
CA ARG A 176 -7.35 -11.88 8.67
C ARG A 176 -6.55 -12.75 7.69
N ASN A 177 -5.32 -13.11 8.07
CA ASN A 177 -4.43 -13.98 7.29
C ASN A 177 -4.50 -15.45 7.73
N VAL A 178 -5.42 -15.80 8.64
CA VAL A 178 -5.68 -17.18 9.05
C VAL A 178 -6.82 -17.75 8.21
N ALA A 179 -6.59 -18.89 7.54
CA ALA A 179 -7.56 -19.47 6.59
C ALA A 179 -8.95 -19.76 7.19
N SER A 180 -9.02 -20.06 8.49
CA SER A 180 -10.27 -20.30 9.23
C SER A 180 -10.08 -19.84 10.67
N PRO A 181 -10.15 -18.55 10.94
CA PRO A 181 -9.93 -18.03 12.29
C PRO A 181 -11.07 -18.48 13.22
N ASP A 182 -10.72 -19.03 14.39
CA ASP A 182 -11.70 -19.31 15.44
C ASP A 182 -12.28 -17.96 15.95
N PRO A 183 -13.62 -17.76 15.89
CA PRO A 183 -14.24 -16.53 16.36
C PRO A 183 -13.95 -16.17 17.82
N LEU A 184 -13.65 -17.17 18.64
CA LEU A 184 -13.36 -16.98 20.07
C LEU A 184 -11.87 -16.76 20.35
N GLN A 185 -10.99 -16.95 19.35
CA GLN A 185 -9.56 -16.77 19.51
C GLN A 185 -9.17 -15.30 19.38
N GLY A 186 -8.60 -14.76 20.43
CA GLY A 186 -8.21 -13.34 20.49
C GLY A 186 -6.86 -13.02 19.85
N TYR A 187 -6.00 -14.01 19.62
CA TYR A 187 -4.65 -13.84 19.06
C TYR A 187 -3.83 -12.72 19.74
N GLN A 188 -4.06 -12.50 21.04
CA GLN A 188 -3.59 -11.33 21.79
C GLN A 188 -2.08 -11.34 22.10
N ALA A 189 -1.39 -12.44 21.82
CA ALA A 189 0.03 -12.55 22.07
C ALA A 189 0.83 -11.92 20.92
N VAL A 190 1.64 -10.91 21.23
CA VAL A 190 2.63 -10.32 20.31
C VAL A 190 4.03 -10.56 20.86
N THR A 191 4.99 -10.80 19.99
CA THR A 191 6.40 -10.95 20.35
C THR A 191 7.17 -9.71 19.93
N LEU A 192 7.78 -9.04 20.88
CA LEU A 192 8.78 -7.99 20.65
C LEU A 192 10.19 -8.59 20.71
N ILE A 193 11.03 -8.28 19.72
CA ILE A 193 12.43 -8.72 19.65
C ILE A 193 13.30 -7.46 19.72
N ASP A 194 14.23 -7.42 20.69
CA ASP A 194 15.24 -6.36 20.79
C ASP A 194 16.53 -6.80 20.07
N LEU A 195 16.78 -6.17 18.93
CA LEU A 195 17.95 -6.43 18.08
C LEU A 195 19.22 -5.73 18.58
N SER A 196 19.13 -4.87 19.58
CA SER A 196 20.31 -4.22 20.22
C SER A 196 21.07 -5.18 21.14
N LEU A 197 20.45 -6.27 21.54
CA LEU A 197 21.05 -7.28 22.40
C LEU A 197 21.81 -8.35 21.58
N THR A 198 22.80 -8.98 22.18
CA THR A 198 23.57 -10.07 21.59
C THR A 198 23.63 -11.25 22.57
N PRO A 199 22.93 -12.38 22.32
CA PRO A 199 21.95 -12.59 21.23
C PRO A 199 20.71 -11.69 21.37
N PRO A 200 19.91 -11.51 20.28
CA PRO A 200 18.69 -10.74 20.34
C PRO A 200 17.73 -11.26 21.42
N GLY A 201 17.21 -10.33 22.21
CA GLY A 201 16.26 -10.62 23.27
C GLY A 201 14.82 -10.65 22.76
N LYS A 202 13.92 -11.35 23.47
CA LYS A 202 12.50 -11.31 23.16
C LYS A 202 11.65 -11.13 24.40
N THR A 203 10.50 -10.48 24.21
CA THR A 203 9.43 -10.34 25.22
C THR A 203 8.09 -10.67 24.55
N ILE A 204 7.29 -11.53 25.17
CA ILE A 204 5.93 -11.79 24.72
C ILE A 204 4.98 -10.98 25.58
N LEU A 205 4.15 -10.18 24.93
CA LEU A 205 3.17 -9.28 25.55
C LEU A 205 1.75 -9.73 25.18
N SER A 206 0.79 -9.42 26.06
CA SER A 206 -0.63 -9.56 25.76
C SER A 206 -1.21 -8.20 25.44
N VAL A 207 -1.71 -8.02 24.22
CA VAL A 207 -2.37 -6.81 23.74
C VAL A 207 -3.89 -7.02 23.68
N GLY A 208 -4.62 -6.06 23.11
CA GLY A 208 -6.06 -6.17 22.87
C GLY A 208 -6.46 -7.31 21.94
N PHE A 209 -7.76 -7.43 21.71
CA PHE A 209 -8.34 -8.53 20.93
C PHE A 209 -8.02 -8.38 19.44
N ARG A 210 -7.45 -9.43 18.84
CA ARG A 210 -7.09 -9.53 17.41
C ARG A 210 -6.31 -8.34 16.89
N PRO A 211 -5.01 -8.28 17.16
CA PRO A 211 -4.15 -7.26 16.60
C PRO A 211 -4.14 -7.36 15.06
N VAL A 212 -4.38 -6.22 14.41
CA VAL A 212 -4.43 -6.10 12.95
C VAL A 212 -3.21 -5.39 12.40
N ASP A 213 -2.56 -4.56 13.22
CA ASP A 213 -1.33 -3.86 12.86
C ASP A 213 -0.52 -3.46 14.09
N VAL A 214 0.76 -3.17 13.89
CA VAL A 214 1.63 -2.59 14.91
C VAL A 214 2.42 -1.43 14.31
N ALA A 215 2.15 -0.24 14.79
CA ALA A 215 2.90 0.98 14.48
C ALA A 215 3.92 1.29 15.58
N TYR A 216 4.91 2.12 15.26
CA TYR A 216 5.91 2.61 16.20
C TYR A 216 5.92 4.14 16.23
N ALA A 217 6.25 4.71 17.38
CA ALA A 217 6.68 6.10 17.45
C ALA A 217 7.99 6.28 16.64
N ALA A 218 8.16 7.45 16.02
CA ALA A 218 9.32 7.73 15.18
C ALA A 218 10.66 7.68 15.93
N ASP A 219 10.62 7.87 17.27
CA ASP A 219 11.78 7.80 18.15
C ASP A 219 11.94 6.45 18.86
N ASP A 220 11.17 5.45 18.47
CA ASP A 220 11.11 4.12 19.10
C ASP A 220 10.75 4.13 20.59
N SER A 221 10.14 5.20 21.10
CA SER A 221 9.75 5.26 22.52
C SER A 221 8.56 4.37 22.86
N ALA A 222 7.71 4.07 21.86
CA ALA A 222 6.52 3.26 22.03
C ALA A 222 6.19 2.44 20.76
N ALA A 223 5.47 1.34 20.97
CA ALA A 223 4.76 0.61 19.92
C ALA A 223 3.26 0.61 20.21
N PHE A 224 2.46 0.57 19.16
CA PHE A 224 1.01 0.70 19.19
C PHE A 224 0.40 -0.49 18.44
N ALA A 225 -0.12 -1.46 19.18
CA ALA A 225 -0.85 -2.55 18.55
C ALA A 225 -2.30 -2.13 18.32
N VAL A 226 -2.67 -1.92 17.06
CA VAL A 226 -4.05 -1.65 16.65
C VAL A 226 -4.82 -2.97 16.68
N THR A 227 -5.91 -3.01 17.43
CA THR A 227 -6.70 -4.21 17.71
C THR A 227 -8.17 -3.96 17.45
N GLU A 228 -8.99 -5.00 17.37
CA GLU A 228 -10.44 -4.82 17.20
C GLU A 228 -11.10 -4.05 18.35
N ASP A 229 -10.54 -4.10 19.56
CA ASP A 229 -11.07 -3.43 20.75
C ASP A 229 -10.36 -2.12 21.14
N GLY A 230 -9.36 -1.69 20.37
CA GLY A 230 -8.67 -0.42 20.64
C GLY A 230 -7.23 -0.38 20.16
N VAL A 231 -6.41 0.43 20.81
CA VAL A 231 -4.96 0.52 20.61
C VAL A 231 -4.26 0.18 21.92
N SER A 232 -3.50 -0.91 21.92
CA SER A 232 -2.63 -1.24 23.05
C SER A 232 -1.32 -0.47 22.92
N VAL A 233 -1.02 0.34 23.92
CA VAL A 233 0.22 1.14 24.01
C VAL A 233 1.29 0.35 24.73
N VAL A 234 2.44 0.17 24.08
CA VAL A 234 3.59 -0.54 24.63
C VAL A 234 4.72 0.46 24.87
N ASP A 235 5.15 0.61 26.10
CA ASP A 235 6.31 1.43 26.47
C ASP A 235 7.61 0.66 26.19
N LEU A 236 8.43 1.19 25.28
CA LEU A 236 9.71 0.64 24.85
C LEU A 236 10.91 1.32 25.55
N THR A 237 10.67 2.35 26.36
CA THR A 237 11.72 3.11 27.05
C THR A 237 12.21 2.44 28.32
N ARG A 238 11.50 1.45 28.81
CA ARG A 238 11.81 0.77 30.06
C ARG A 238 13.15 0.03 30.00
N SER A 239 13.89 0.11 31.07
CA SER A 239 15.21 -0.52 31.18
C SER A 239 15.16 -2.03 31.48
N ASP A 240 14.02 -2.51 32.01
CA ASP A 240 13.82 -3.91 32.40
C ASP A 240 13.24 -4.75 31.26
N ALA A 241 12.10 -4.35 30.72
CA ALA A 241 11.44 -4.99 29.57
C ALA A 241 10.30 -4.09 29.07
N PRO A 242 9.96 -4.19 27.75
CA PRO A 242 8.76 -3.55 27.23
C PRO A 242 7.50 -3.99 27.97
N GLN A 243 6.55 -3.08 28.16
CA GLN A 243 5.30 -3.37 28.85
C GLN A 243 4.12 -2.68 28.16
N VAL A 244 2.98 -3.38 28.14
CA VAL A 244 1.70 -2.76 27.77
C VAL A 244 1.27 -1.84 28.91
N THR A 245 1.13 -0.55 28.64
CA THR A 245 0.73 0.46 29.62
C THR A 245 -0.77 0.68 29.67
N GLY A 246 -1.49 0.34 28.59
CA GLY A 246 -2.93 0.46 28.51
C GLY A 246 -3.48 -0.01 27.18
N ASN A 247 -4.79 -0.22 27.13
CA ASN A 247 -5.56 -0.37 25.91
C ASN A 247 -6.52 0.81 25.80
N VAL A 248 -6.36 1.62 24.77
CA VAL A 248 -7.15 2.83 24.54
C VAL A 248 -8.26 2.52 23.55
N PRO A 249 -9.55 2.61 23.95
CA PRO A 249 -10.65 2.38 23.03
C PRO A 249 -10.68 3.45 21.94
N LEU A 250 -11.09 3.06 20.72
CA LEU A 250 -11.20 3.97 19.58
C LEU A 250 -12.62 4.50 19.39
N THR A 251 -13.57 4.02 20.19
CA THR A 251 -14.99 4.36 20.12
C THR A 251 -15.64 4.20 21.48
N ASP A 252 -16.72 4.95 21.70
CA ASP A 252 -17.65 4.75 22.83
C ASP A 252 -18.80 3.78 22.48
N ASP A 253 -18.93 3.40 21.22
CA ASP A 253 -19.96 2.46 20.75
C ASP A 253 -19.43 1.01 20.78
N PRO A 254 -19.87 0.18 21.73
CA PRO A 254 -19.44 -1.20 21.83
C PRO A 254 -19.96 -2.10 20.70
N THR A 255 -20.86 -1.58 19.85
CA THR A 255 -21.42 -2.32 18.72
C THR A 255 -20.76 -1.97 17.39
N GLU A 256 -19.79 -1.05 17.38
CA GLU A 256 -19.06 -0.68 16.19
C GLU A 256 -18.32 -1.90 15.59
N ASN A 257 -18.48 -2.09 14.30
CA ASN A 257 -17.71 -3.10 13.59
C ASN A 257 -16.29 -2.59 13.31
N ALA A 258 -15.28 -3.22 13.90
CA ALA A 258 -13.88 -2.86 13.73
C ALA A 258 -13.38 -2.97 12.28
N ASP A 259 -14.02 -3.82 11.45
CA ASP A 259 -13.67 -4.00 10.04
C ASP A 259 -14.02 -2.79 9.15
N THR A 260 -14.87 -1.88 9.64
CA THR A 260 -15.30 -0.69 8.89
C THR A 260 -14.47 0.56 9.19
N ARG A 261 -13.43 0.43 10.01
CA ARG A 261 -12.58 1.56 10.38
C ARG A 261 -11.16 1.40 9.89
N ASP A 262 -10.55 2.53 9.52
CA ASP A 262 -9.12 2.67 9.30
C ASP A 262 -8.51 3.51 10.41
N VAL A 263 -7.35 3.10 10.88
CA VAL A 263 -6.66 3.73 12.01
C VAL A 263 -5.26 4.13 11.58
N SER A 264 -4.94 5.41 11.71
CA SER A 264 -3.61 5.95 11.48
C SER A 264 -3.08 6.55 12.76
N ILE A 265 -1.84 6.22 13.14
CA ILE A 265 -1.20 6.75 14.34
C ILE A 265 -0.19 7.82 13.93
N THR A 266 -0.25 8.99 14.59
CA THR A 266 0.72 10.06 14.32
C THR A 266 2.14 9.61 14.67
N PRO A 267 3.18 10.07 13.93
CA PRO A 267 4.57 9.64 14.12
C PRO A 267 5.12 9.87 15.54
N ASN A 268 4.58 10.85 16.27
CA ASN A 268 4.94 11.06 17.68
C ASN A 268 4.20 10.12 18.65
N GLY A 269 3.35 9.21 18.14
CA GLY A 269 2.60 8.25 18.94
C GLY A 269 1.50 8.84 19.82
N ARG A 270 1.16 10.11 19.65
CA ARG A 270 0.21 10.78 20.54
C ARG A 270 -1.24 10.58 20.16
N LEU A 271 -1.55 10.62 18.87
CA LEU A 271 -2.93 10.56 18.37
C LEU A 271 -3.15 9.36 17.47
N ALA A 272 -4.32 8.76 17.58
CA ALA A 272 -4.89 7.89 16.56
C ALA A 272 -5.99 8.66 15.81
N VAL A 273 -5.92 8.67 14.49
CA VAL A 273 -6.93 9.21 13.59
C VAL A 273 -7.74 8.06 13.04
N VAL A 274 -9.05 8.11 13.19
CA VAL A 274 -9.97 6.99 12.92
C VAL A 274 -11.00 7.42 11.89
N ARG A 275 -10.87 6.91 10.67
CA ARG A 275 -11.89 7.01 9.63
C ARG A 275 -12.82 5.81 9.71
N ARG A 276 -14.11 6.03 9.54
CA ARG A 276 -15.14 4.98 9.46
C ARG A 276 -15.83 5.03 8.11
N GLU A 277 -15.99 3.88 7.50
CA GLU A 277 -16.68 3.78 6.22
C GLU A 277 -18.08 4.39 6.28
N GLY A 278 -18.40 5.27 5.32
CA GLY A 278 -19.68 5.96 5.23
C GLY A 278 -19.94 7.04 6.28
N SER A 279 -19.01 7.31 7.21
CA SER A 279 -19.15 8.33 8.24
C SER A 279 -18.68 9.70 7.76
N ALA A 280 -19.41 10.74 8.13
CA ALA A 280 -18.98 12.13 7.99
C ALA A 280 -18.12 12.61 9.17
N SER A 281 -17.96 11.80 10.21
CA SER A 281 -17.24 12.16 11.44
C SER A 281 -15.89 11.45 11.49
N LEU A 282 -14.80 12.21 11.56
CA LEU A 282 -13.45 11.72 11.77
C LEU A 282 -13.15 11.64 13.25
N GLY A 283 -12.88 10.44 13.76
CA GLY A 283 -12.47 10.24 15.14
C GLY A 283 -11.01 10.63 15.35
N ILE A 284 -10.71 11.26 16.47
CA ILE A 284 -9.33 11.57 16.89
C ILE A 284 -9.20 11.19 18.36
N VAL A 285 -8.27 10.29 18.66
CA VAL A 285 -8.08 9.72 19.99
C VAL A 285 -6.71 10.09 20.51
N ASP A 286 -6.64 10.75 21.67
CA ASP A 286 -5.39 10.97 22.35
C ASP A 286 -4.98 9.69 23.11
N LEU A 287 -3.94 9.02 22.62
CA LEU A 287 -3.50 7.72 23.14
C LEU A 287 -2.87 7.80 24.53
N THR A 288 -2.51 9.00 25.00
CA THR A 288 -1.96 9.21 26.34
C THR A 288 -3.06 9.35 27.39
N SER A 289 -4.11 10.11 27.07
CA SER A 289 -5.21 10.39 28.01
C SER A 289 -6.43 9.49 27.82
N GLY A 290 -6.53 8.80 26.68
CA GLY A 290 -7.73 8.07 26.27
C GLY A 290 -8.90 8.96 25.87
N THR A 291 -8.66 10.26 25.65
CA THR A 291 -9.72 11.20 25.29
C THR A 291 -10.13 11.01 23.84
N LEU A 292 -11.43 10.89 23.61
CA LEU A 292 -12.04 10.81 22.29
C LEU A 292 -12.48 12.20 21.84
N GLY A 293 -12.16 12.56 20.59
CA GLY A 293 -12.65 13.74 19.90
C GLY A 293 -13.18 13.37 18.52
N ALA A 294 -13.94 14.27 17.92
CA ALA A 294 -14.49 14.08 16.58
C ALA A 294 -14.48 15.39 15.80
N ILE A 295 -14.25 15.30 14.51
CA ILE A 295 -14.38 16.40 13.55
C ILE A 295 -15.45 16.00 12.54
N ASP A 296 -16.56 16.73 12.54
CA ASP A 296 -17.64 16.50 11.59
C ASP A 296 -17.38 17.30 10.30
N LEU A 297 -17.43 16.62 9.16
CA LEU A 297 -17.25 17.18 7.83
C LEU A 297 -18.59 17.24 7.08
N SER A 298 -18.57 17.78 5.87
CA SER A 298 -19.79 18.03 5.07
C SER A 298 -20.49 16.76 4.55
N GLY A 299 -19.79 15.62 4.56
CA GLY A 299 -20.32 14.34 4.06
C GLY A 299 -19.39 13.18 4.42
N ALA A 300 -19.71 11.99 3.90
CA ALA A 300 -18.94 10.79 4.15
C ALA A 300 -17.46 10.96 3.71
N ILE A 301 -16.56 10.63 4.62
CA ILE A 301 -15.13 10.75 4.40
C ILE A 301 -14.66 9.55 3.57
N THR A 302 -14.16 9.84 2.38
CA THR A 302 -13.71 8.79 1.46
C THR A 302 -12.25 8.40 1.67
N ASP A 303 -11.41 9.35 2.13
CA ASP A 303 -9.99 9.10 2.37
C ASP A 303 -9.42 10.03 3.45
N VAL A 304 -8.36 9.57 4.13
CA VAL A 304 -7.62 10.35 5.14
C VAL A 304 -6.15 9.97 5.10
N ASP A 305 -5.30 10.98 4.89
CA ASP A 305 -3.83 10.84 4.97
C ASP A 305 -3.25 11.73 6.08
N LEU A 306 -2.15 11.29 6.69
CA LEU A 306 -1.36 12.07 7.64
C LEU A 306 -0.13 12.67 6.95
N THR A 307 0.20 13.93 7.29
CA THR A 307 1.50 14.48 6.91
C THR A 307 2.63 13.71 7.60
N ALA A 308 3.79 13.61 6.94
CA ALA A 308 4.94 12.83 7.44
C ALA A 308 5.41 13.28 8.83
N ASP A 309 5.24 14.55 9.18
CA ASP A 309 5.55 15.11 10.49
C ASP A 309 4.41 14.92 11.52
N GLY A 310 3.27 14.36 11.09
CA GLY A 310 2.09 14.17 11.93
C GLY A 310 1.43 15.45 12.44
N GLN A 311 1.77 16.60 11.85
CA GLN A 311 1.21 17.89 12.28
C GLN A 311 -0.19 18.14 11.71
N SER A 312 -0.56 17.46 10.64
CA SER A 312 -1.87 17.60 10.00
C SER A 312 -2.38 16.27 9.45
N ALA A 313 -3.70 16.14 9.39
CA ALA A 313 -4.39 15.16 8.57
C ALA A 313 -5.09 15.87 7.40
N VAL A 314 -5.18 15.20 6.26
CA VAL A 314 -5.94 15.63 5.10
C VAL A 314 -7.06 14.63 4.89
N ALA A 315 -8.31 15.08 5.04
CA ALA A 315 -9.50 14.25 4.84
C ALA A 315 -10.24 14.70 3.57
N VAL A 316 -10.71 13.75 2.77
CA VAL A 316 -11.41 14.00 1.51
C VAL A 316 -12.88 13.61 1.66
N VAL A 317 -13.78 14.51 1.22
CA VAL A 317 -15.22 14.28 1.11
C VAL A 317 -15.61 14.38 -0.36
N ARG A 318 -15.75 13.23 -1.02
CA ARG A 318 -16.01 13.16 -2.46
C ARG A 318 -17.29 13.86 -2.89
N ASP A 319 -18.38 13.67 -2.15
CA ASP A 319 -19.71 14.14 -2.53
C ASP A 319 -19.80 15.67 -2.63
N THR A 320 -18.99 16.38 -1.86
CA THR A 320 -18.92 17.84 -1.85
C THR A 320 -17.67 18.39 -2.50
N ALA A 321 -16.76 17.52 -2.99
CA ALA A 321 -15.43 17.88 -3.47
C ALA A 321 -14.66 18.73 -2.43
N GLU A 322 -14.84 18.43 -1.15
CA GLU A 322 -14.20 19.13 -0.04
C GLU A 322 -12.97 18.38 0.43
N VAL A 323 -11.93 19.12 0.73
CA VAL A 323 -10.72 18.64 1.39
C VAL A 323 -10.55 19.40 2.70
N ALA A 324 -10.56 18.68 3.81
CA ALA A 324 -10.35 19.24 5.13
C ALA A 324 -8.90 19.03 5.58
N ILE A 325 -8.23 20.11 5.94
CA ILE A 325 -6.89 20.11 6.52
C ILE A 325 -7.04 20.30 8.03
N ILE A 326 -6.73 19.26 8.78
CA ILE A 326 -7.01 19.13 10.21
C ILE A 326 -5.70 19.25 10.97
N PRO A 327 -5.46 20.31 11.78
CA PRO A 327 -4.22 20.46 12.53
C PRO A 327 -4.19 19.50 13.73
N LEU A 328 -3.13 18.69 13.83
CA LEU A 328 -2.95 17.67 14.89
C LEU A 328 -1.84 18.01 15.88
N GLY A 329 -0.97 18.95 15.58
CA GLY A 329 0.20 19.28 16.42
C GLY A 329 -0.12 19.72 17.84
N GLY A 330 -1.32 20.24 18.07
CA GLY A 330 -1.82 20.67 19.40
C GLY A 330 -2.49 19.56 20.22
N GLY A 331 -2.69 18.37 19.70
CA GLY A 331 -3.54 17.32 20.24
C GLY A 331 -4.89 17.26 19.53
N ILE A 332 -5.98 16.87 20.22
CA ILE A 332 -7.32 16.87 19.63
C ILE A 332 -7.66 18.29 19.15
N PRO A 333 -7.91 18.49 17.84
CA PRO A 333 -8.07 19.83 17.29
C PRO A 333 -9.42 20.45 17.65
N ASP A 334 -9.44 21.79 17.75
CA ASP A 334 -10.67 22.55 17.74
C ASP A 334 -11.29 22.47 16.32
N PRO A 335 -12.57 22.08 16.15
CA PRO A 335 -13.23 22.10 14.86
C PRO A 335 -13.14 23.43 14.12
N ALA A 336 -13.07 24.56 14.83
CA ALA A 336 -12.90 25.89 14.24
C ALA A 336 -11.52 26.13 13.61
N ALA A 337 -10.53 25.30 13.94
CA ALA A 337 -9.18 25.37 13.36
C ALA A 337 -9.03 24.58 12.05
N VAL A 338 -10.04 23.78 11.67
CA VAL A 338 -10.04 22.98 10.43
C VAL A 338 -10.17 23.91 9.24
N GLN A 339 -9.23 23.80 8.29
CA GLN A 339 -9.29 24.53 7.03
C GLN A 339 -10.00 23.67 5.99
N GLN A 340 -11.03 24.21 5.35
CA GLN A 340 -11.79 23.52 4.30
C GLN A 340 -11.47 24.15 2.94
N VAL A 341 -11.17 23.30 1.96
CA VAL A 341 -10.88 23.70 0.58
C VAL A 341 -11.83 22.96 -0.34
N THR A 342 -12.70 23.69 -1.04
CA THR A 342 -13.58 23.11 -2.07
C THR A 342 -12.86 23.10 -3.41
N ILE A 343 -12.73 21.93 -4.03
CA ILE A 343 -12.11 21.78 -5.36
C ILE A 343 -13.19 21.96 -6.43
N ALA A 344 -13.41 23.20 -6.81
CA ALA A 344 -14.54 23.59 -7.65
C ALA A 344 -14.52 22.92 -9.04
N GLY A 345 -15.60 22.23 -9.38
CA GLY A 345 -15.78 21.61 -10.70
C GLY A 345 -15.03 20.29 -10.90
N GLU A 346 -14.42 19.76 -9.85
CA GLU A 346 -13.71 18.48 -9.87
C GLU A 346 -14.38 17.47 -8.94
N THR A 347 -14.20 16.18 -9.23
CA THR A 347 -14.51 15.10 -8.31
C THR A 347 -13.18 14.60 -7.74
N VAL A 348 -13.05 14.64 -6.42
CA VAL A 348 -11.89 14.14 -5.69
C VAL A 348 -12.37 13.15 -4.63
N GLY A 349 -11.77 11.99 -4.54
CA GLY A 349 -12.17 10.94 -3.61
C GLY A 349 -11.01 10.38 -2.81
N SER A 350 -9.78 10.58 -3.29
CA SER A 350 -8.54 10.12 -2.65
C SER A 350 -7.51 11.22 -2.59
N ALA A 351 -6.66 11.17 -1.57
CA ALA A 351 -5.49 12.00 -1.37
C ALA A 351 -4.23 11.14 -1.32
N SER A 352 -3.11 11.70 -1.75
CA SER A 352 -1.78 11.14 -1.53
C SER A 352 -0.85 12.29 -1.18
N ILE A 353 -0.34 12.31 0.03
CA ILE A 353 0.57 13.36 0.50
C ILE A 353 1.99 13.01 0.06
N ALA A 354 2.64 13.90 -0.68
CA ALA A 354 4.02 13.71 -1.07
C ALA A 354 4.96 13.80 0.15
N ALA A 355 6.17 13.27 0.00
CA ALA A 355 7.14 13.22 1.10
C ALA A 355 7.61 14.60 1.61
N ASP A 356 7.37 15.68 0.85
CA ASP A 356 7.62 17.05 1.28
C ASP A 356 6.65 17.55 2.39
N GLY A 357 5.59 16.75 2.69
CA GLY A 357 4.57 17.04 3.67
C GLY A 357 3.70 18.27 3.34
N LYS A 358 3.78 18.80 2.12
CA LYS A 358 3.09 20.03 1.68
C LYS A 358 2.30 19.85 0.39
N THR A 359 2.74 18.96 -0.46
CA THR A 359 2.08 18.68 -1.74
C THR A 359 1.13 17.50 -1.56
N VAL A 360 -0.15 17.71 -1.87
CA VAL A 360 -1.18 16.68 -1.84
C VAL A 360 -1.70 16.46 -3.24
N LEU A 361 -1.68 15.23 -3.69
CA LEU A 361 -2.22 14.79 -4.97
C LEU A 361 -3.62 14.26 -4.74
N LEU A 362 -4.61 14.94 -5.31
CA LEU A 362 -6.03 14.61 -5.17
C LEU A 362 -6.55 14.04 -6.48
N TYR A 363 -7.22 12.91 -6.42
CA TYR A 363 -7.76 12.22 -7.58
C TYR A 363 -9.01 11.42 -7.21
N THR A 364 -9.62 10.76 -8.18
CA THR A 364 -10.65 9.75 -7.96
C THR A 364 -10.47 8.61 -8.95
N ASN A 365 -10.74 7.39 -8.52
CA ASN A 365 -10.86 6.20 -9.36
C ASN A 365 -12.26 5.56 -9.28
N ALA A 366 -13.17 6.16 -8.52
CA ALA A 366 -14.57 5.73 -8.45
C ALA A 366 -15.37 6.13 -9.70
N VAL A 367 -14.92 7.15 -10.41
CA VAL A 367 -15.46 7.61 -11.69
C VAL A 367 -14.31 7.87 -12.67
N ALA A 368 -14.62 7.83 -13.97
CA ALA A 368 -13.64 8.15 -15.01
C ALA A 368 -13.32 9.66 -15.00
N ALA A 369 -12.28 10.04 -14.27
CA ALA A 369 -11.78 11.42 -14.20
C ALA A 369 -10.39 11.52 -14.79
N GLU A 370 -10.23 12.33 -15.85
CA GLU A 370 -8.97 12.56 -16.55
C GLU A 370 -8.23 13.77 -15.95
N ARG A 371 -8.14 13.83 -14.62
CA ARG A 371 -7.61 14.99 -13.91
C ARG A 371 -6.90 14.61 -12.63
N LEU A 372 -5.83 15.33 -12.35
CA LEU A 372 -5.08 15.30 -11.11
C LEU A 372 -5.09 16.69 -10.51
N THR A 373 -5.53 16.84 -9.29
CA THR A 373 -5.46 18.11 -8.56
C THR A 373 -4.27 18.11 -7.63
N VAL A 374 -3.43 19.13 -7.76
CA VAL A 374 -2.28 19.35 -6.87
C VAL A 374 -2.67 20.43 -5.87
N LEU A 375 -2.85 20.04 -4.61
CA LEU A 375 -3.13 20.95 -3.49
C LEU A 375 -1.84 21.21 -2.72
N THR A 376 -1.52 22.48 -2.49
CA THR A 376 -0.39 22.90 -1.66
C THR A 376 -0.90 23.30 -0.29
N LEU A 377 -0.44 22.60 0.74
CA LEU A 377 -0.76 22.88 2.14
C LEU A 377 0.00 24.13 2.62
N GLY A 378 -0.61 24.86 3.55
CA GLY A 378 -0.01 26.06 4.16
C GLY A 378 -1.06 26.93 4.84
N PRO A 379 -0.66 28.12 5.33
CA PRO A 379 -1.60 29.04 5.99
C PRO A 379 -2.75 29.49 5.09
N THR A 380 -2.51 29.52 3.78
CA THR A 380 -3.52 29.77 2.73
C THR A 380 -3.36 28.69 1.68
N PRO A 381 -4.07 27.57 1.80
CA PRO A 381 -3.99 26.47 0.84
C PRO A 381 -4.38 26.93 -0.56
N SER A 382 -3.70 26.41 -1.57
CA SER A 382 -3.99 26.69 -2.97
C SER A 382 -3.90 25.43 -3.81
N TYR A 383 -4.70 25.35 -4.87
CA TYR A 383 -4.68 24.17 -5.73
C TYR A 383 -4.64 24.56 -7.21
N ARG A 384 -4.19 23.61 -8.02
CA ARG A 384 -4.26 23.65 -9.48
C ARG A 384 -4.65 22.29 -10.02
N VAL A 385 -5.31 22.26 -11.16
CA VAL A 385 -5.76 21.04 -11.82
C VAL A 385 -4.89 20.77 -13.04
N ILE A 386 -4.36 19.55 -13.12
CA ILE A 386 -3.62 19.05 -14.27
C ILE A 386 -4.58 18.17 -15.09
N LYS A 387 -4.76 18.50 -16.37
CA LYS A 387 -5.51 17.63 -17.29
C LYS A 387 -4.63 16.47 -17.73
N LEU A 388 -5.19 15.29 -17.67
CA LEU A 388 -4.58 14.05 -18.14
C LEU A 388 -5.28 13.58 -19.42
N HIS A 389 -4.76 12.53 -20.04
CA HIS A 389 -5.27 11.98 -21.29
C HIS A 389 -6.06 10.70 -21.13
N ALA A 390 -6.18 10.20 -19.89
CA ALA A 390 -6.93 9.00 -19.55
C ALA A 390 -7.37 9.05 -18.08
N PRO A 391 -8.41 8.28 -17.68
CA PRO A 391 -8.89 8.23 -16.30
C PRO A 391 -7.80 7.77 -15.32
N VAL A 392 -7.81 8.35 -14.13
CA VAL A 392 -6.85 8.03 -13.07
C VAL A 392 -7.26 6.75 -12.35
N LEU A 393 -6.31 5.85 -12.15
CA LEU A 393 -6.44 4.68 -11.28
C LEU A 393 -5.68 4.89 -9.95
N ALA A 394 -4.42 5.30 -10.04
CA ALA A 394 -3.56 5.53 -8.88
C ALA A 394 -2.50 6.59 -9.18
N VAL A 395 -1.98 7.23 -8.14
CA VAL A 395 -1.01 8.33 -8.25
C VAL A 395 0.13 8.10 -7.25
N PHE A 396 1.37 8.27 -7.72
CA PHE A 396 2.59 8.08 -6.94
C PHE A 396 3.50 9.30 -7.12
N ALA A 397 3.72 10.06 -6.06
CA ALA A 397 4.63 11.21 -6.09
C ALA A 397 6.10 10.77 -6.01
N THR A 398 6.99 11.53 -6.66
CA THR A 398 8.43 11.44 -6.37
C THR A 398 8.74 11.99 -4.97
N ALA A 399 9.85 11.56 -4.38
CA ALA A 399 10.22 11.95 -3.01
C ALA A 399 10.39 13.47 -2.83
N ASP A 400 10.83 14.16 -3.87
CA ASP A 400 11.00 15.62 -3.92
C ASP A 400 9.72 16.38 -4.30
N ALA A 401 8.61 15.66 -4.52
CA ALA A 401 7.34 16.21 -4.97
C ALA A 401 7.43 17.02 -6.29
N SER A 402 8.46 16.81 -7.10
CA SER A 402 8.63 17.52 -8.37
C SER A 402 7.83 16.88 -9.51
N ASN A 403 7.58 15.56 -9.40
CA ASN A 403 6.89 14.78 -10.42
C ASN A 403 5.94 13.76 -9.76
N ALA A 404 5.05 13.20 -10.58
CA ALA A 404 4.22 12.05 -10.20
C ALA A 404 4.11 11.06 -11.36
N ILE A 405 3.87 9.81 -11.01
CA ILE A 405 3.48 8.76 -11.91
C ILE A 405 1.98 8.52 -11.71
N VAL A 406 1.22 8.48 -12.80
CA VAL A 406 -0.23 8.25 -12.75
C VAL A 406 -0.54 7.00 -13.54
N PHE A 407 -1.15 6.01 -12.91
CA PHE A 407 -1.69 4.84 -13.58
C PHE A 407 -3.10 5.17 -14.09
N HIS A 408 -3.43 4.63 -15.25
CA HIS A 408 -4.71 4.83 -15.90
C HIS A 408 -5.50 3.53 -16.03
N SER A 409 -6.82 3.63 -15.99
CA SER A 409 -7.73 2.51 -16.15
C SER A 409 -8.69 2.70 -17.31
N GLU A 410 -9.34 1.64 -17.73
CA GLU A 410 -10.53 1.73 -18.58
C GLU A 410 -11.65 2.48 -17.83
N SER A 411 -12.38 3.32 -18.54
CA SER A 411 -13.57 3.96 -17.98
C SER A 411 -14.63 2.90 -17.62
N ALA A 412 -15.05 2.86 -16.37
CA ALA A 412 -16.15 2.01 -15.93
C ALA A 412 -17.49 2.27 -16.65
N ALA A 413 -17.60 3.38 -17.39
CA ALA A 413 -18.78 3.75 -18.16
C ALA A 413 -18.96 2.95 -19.48
N ALA A 414 -17.96 2.20 -19.93
CA ALA A 414 -18.07 1.44 -21.19
C ALA A 414 -18.84 0.10 -21.06
N THR A 415 -19.14 -0.35 -19.86
CA THR A 415 -19.78 -1.67 -19.62
C THR A 415 -21.31 -1.64 -19.51
N THR A 416 -21.98 -0.49 -19.65
CA THR A 416 -23.44 -0.41 -19.49
C THR A 416 -24.23 -0.14 -20.78
N ALA A 417 -23.64 -0.26 -21.96
CA ALA A 417 -24.33 -0.04 -23.23
C ALA A 417 -24.44 -1.30 -24.10
N THR A 418 -24.81 -2.46 -23.53
CA THR A 418 -25.42 -3.55 -24.26
C THR A 418 -26.89 -3.65 -23.89
N THR A 419 -27.67 -2.65 -24.23
CA THR A 419 -29.09 -2.84 -24.42
C THR A 419 -29.34 -3.36 -25.81
N THR A 420 -29.58 -4.65 -25.89
CA THR A 420 -30.37 -5.24 -26.96
C THR A 420 -31.67 -4.48 -27.07
N ASP A 421 -31.83 -3.67 -28.09
CA ASP A 421 -33.17 -3.30 -28.53
C ASP A 421 -33.32 -3.59 -30.03
N GLY A 422 -34.08 -4.62 -30.29
CA GLY A 422 -34.69 -4.88 -31.56
C GLY A 422 -36.01 -4.14 -31.61
N GLY A 423 -36.12 -3.12 -32.45
CA GLY A 423 -37.36 -2.42 -32.66
C GLY A 423 -37.26 -1.45 -33.82
N ALA A 424 -37.75 -1.89 -34.99
CA ALA A 424 -37.89 -1.10 -36.19
C ALA A 424 -38.93 0.05 -36.02
N GLY A 425 -38.62 1.21 -36.61
CA GLY A 425 -39.61 2.30 -36.73
C GLY A 425 -39.02 3.55 -37.36
N ALA A 426 -39.25 3.74 -38.64
CA ALA A 426 -38.89 4.92 -39.43
C ALA A 426 -39.68 6.19 -38.98
N SER A 427 -39.06 7.37 -39.06
CA SER A 427 -39.58 8.53 -39.81
C SER A 427 -38.61 9.69 -39.82
N ALA A 428 -38.48 10.31 -40.96
CA ALA A 428 -37.71 11.53 -41.24
C ALA A 428 -38.39 12.80 -40.67
N ASP A 429 -37.60 13.81 -40.34
CA ASP A 429 -37.57 15.13 -40.95
C ASP A 429 -36.68 16.14 -40.17
N GLY A 430 -35.98 16.97 -40.92
CA GLY A 430 -35.78 18.38 -40.58
C GLY A 430 -34.48 18.84 -39.94
N GLY A 431 -33.45 19.07 -40.73
CA GLY A 431 -32.68 20.31 -40.83
C GLY A 431 -32.08 20.98 -39.60
N GLY A 432 -30.75 20.96 -39.52
CA GLY A 432 -29.98 21.86 -38.68
C GLY A 432 -28.50 21.46 -38.71
N ALA A 433 -27.76 22.04 -39.67
CA ALA A 433 -26.32 21.84 -39.72
C ALA A 433 -25.66 22.56 -38.56
N VAL A 434 -25.25 21.78 -37.56
CA VAL A 434 -24.28 22.15 -36.54
C VAL A 434 -22.93 21.71 -37.05
N THR A 435 -22.08 22.68 -37.39
CA THR A 435 -20.67 22.46 -37.65
C THR A 435 -20.04 21.89 -36.40
N MET A 436 -19.89 20.58 -36.36
CA MET A 436 -19.07 19.93 -35.39
C MET A 436 -17.63 20.27 -35.70
N ASP A 437 -17.01 21.00 -34.78
CA ASP A 437 -15.57 21.03 -34.67
C ASP A 437 -15.13 19.57 -34.56
N ALA A 438 -14.43 19.10 -35.59
CA ALA A 438 -13.88 17.75 -35.61
C ALA A 438 -12.70 17.72 -34.63
N GLY A 439 -13.00 17.73 -33.35
CA GLY A 439 -12.07 17.33 -32.31
C GLY A 439 -11.60 15.92 -32.65
N LEU A 440 -10.30 15.73 -32.73
CA LEU A 440 -9.68 14.41 -32.83
C LEU A 440 -10.40 13.45 -31.88
N PRO A 441 -10.74 12.23 -32.31
CA PRO A 441 -11.34 11.27 -31.42
C PRO A 441 -10.40 11.11 -30.22
N SER A 442 -10.90 11.41 -29.02
CA SER A 442 -10.20 11.14 -27.78
C SER A 442 -9.95 9.62 -27.75
N GLN A 443 -8.75 9.20 -28.13
CA GLN A 443 -8.32 7.83 -27.91
C GLN A 443 -8.15 7.70 -26.39
N THR A 444 -9.16 7.20 -25.74
CA THR A 444 -9.07 6.76 -24.35
C THR A 444 -8.08 5.59 -24.32
N ALA A 445 -6.85 5.86 -23.92
CA ALA A 445 -5.88 4.80 -23.67
C ALA A 445 -6.46 3.91 -22.56
N THR A 446 -6.72 2.65 -22.91
CA THR A 446 -7.32 1.69 -21.98
C THR A 446 -6.30 1.15 -20.99
N ASN A 447 -5.01 1.13 -21.35
CA ASN A 447 -3.90 0.69 -20.52
C ASN A 447 -2.76 1.69 -20.72
N ALA A 448 -2.42 2.45 -19.70
CA ALA A 448 -1.39 3.46 -19.80
C ALA A 448 -0.91 3.91 -18.42
N PHE A 449 0.23 4.56 -18.38
CA PHE A 449 0.65 5.42 -17.28
C PHE A 449 1.15 6.75 -17.81
N SER A 450 1.12 7.77 -16.97
CA SER A 450 1.66 9.08 -17.29
C SER A 450 2.81 9.47 -16.37
N LEU A 451 3.81 10.15 -16.95
CA LEU A 451 4.80 10.91 -16.20
C LEU A 451 4.31 12.36 -16.14
N VAL A 452 4.13 12.89 -14.93
CA VAL A 452 3.47 14.16 -14.68
C VAL A 452 4.39 15.11 -13.91
N PRO A 453 4.86 16.21 -14.54
CA PRO A 453 5.57 17.27 -13.80
C PRO A 453 4.61 18.00 -12.85
N LEU A 454 4.94 18.06 -11.56
CA LEU A 454 4.11 18.75 -10.55
C LEU A 454 4.46 20.22 -10.35
N GLY A 455 5.65 20.67 -10.70
CA GLY A 455 6.14 22.02 -10.43
C GLY A 455 6.00 23.02 -11.57
N ALA A 456 5.77 22.59 -12.80
CA ALA A 456 5.80 23.43 -13.99
C ALA A 456 4.53 23.28 -14.83
N ASP A 457 4.23 24.27 -15.68
CA ASP A 457 3.19 24.17 -16.71
C ASP A 457 3.65 23.29 -17.89
N LEU A 458 4.33 22.20 -17.59
CA LEU A 458 4.73 21.21 -18.57
C LEU A 458 3.62 20.16 -18.73
N PRO A 459 3.36 19.71 -19.97
CA PRO A 459 2.36 18.69 -20.19
C PRO A 459 2.81 17.33 -19.60
N ALA A 460 1.85 16.53 -19.15
CA ALA A 460 2.08 15.14 -18.83
C ALA A 460 2.42 14.35 -20.11
N VAL A 461 3.31 13.38 -19.98
CA VAL A 461 3.62 12.43 -21.06
C VAL A 461 2.93 11.11 -20.75
N ILE A 462 2.01 10.71 -21.61
CA ILE A 462 1.32 9.43 -21.48
C ILE A 462 2.06 8.35 -22.28
N GLN A 463 2.25 7.19 -21.65
CA GLN A 463 2.77 5.98 -22.25
C GLN A 463 1.67 4.92 -22.29
N GLU A 464 1.25 4.54 -23.49
CA GLU A 464 0.38 3.38 -23.66
C GLU A 464 1.16 2.09 -23.36
N THR A 465 0.48 1.16 -22.70
CA THR A 465 1.01 -0.17 -22.36
C THR A 465 0.16 -1.25 -23.02
N ASP A 466 0.72 -2.44 -23.23
CA ASP A 466 -0.03 -3.55 -23.86
C ASP A 466 -1.11 -4.11 -22.93
N VAL A 467 -0.89 -3.98 -21.61
CA VAL A 467 -1.79 -4.43 -20.55
C VAL A 467 -1.70 -3.45 -19.36
N PRO A 468 -2.64 -3.45 -18.41
CA PRO A 468 -2.62 -2.48 -17.30
C PRO A 468 -1.30 -2.48 -16.53
N PRO A 469 -0.76 -1.31 -16.20
CA PRO A 469 0.38 -1.21 -15.29
C PRO A 469 0.00 -1.73 -13.92
N GLN A 470 0.95 -2.39 -13.22
CA GLN A 470 0.64 -3.06 -11.95
C GLN A 470 1.43 -2.54 -10.76
N ALA A 471 2.71 -2.23 -10.95
CA ALA A 471 3.55 -1.78 -9.86
C ALA A 471 4.53 -0.71 -10.33
N VAL A 472 4.94 0.15 -9.40
CA VAL A 472 5.90 1.21 -9.65
C VAL A 472 6.99 1.20 -8.58
N ALA A 473 8.22 1.48 -8.98
CA ALA A 473 9.31 1.81 -8.09
C ALA A 473 9.95 3.11 -8.56
N ILE A 474 10.21 4.01 -7.63
CA ILE A 474 10.78 5.33 -7.89
C ILE A 474 12.14 5.41 -7.19
N THR A 475 13.14 5.95 -7.87
CA THR A 475 14.45 6.19 -7.24
C THR A 475 14.31 7.20 -6.10
N PRO A 476 15.17 7.11 -5.08
CA PRO A 476 15.17 8.11 -4.00
C PRO A 476 15.40 9.54 -4.47
N ALA A 477 16.13 9.72 -5.56
CA ALA A 477 16.35 11.00 -6.19
C ALA A 477 15.13 11.51 -6.98
N GLY A 478 14.14 10.66 -7.23
CA GLY A 478 12.96 11.01 -8.03
C GLY A 478 13.24 11.15 -9.53
N ASP A 479 14.43 10.78 -10.00
CA ASP A 479 14.89 10.98 -11.37
C ASP A 479 14.61 9.80 -12.30
N ARG A 480 14.29 8.63 -11.73
CA ARG A 480 13.95 7.41 -12.48
C ARG A 480 12.74 6.72 -11.88
N VAL A 481 12.00 6.05 -12.75
CA VAL A 481 10.85 5.23 -12.37
C VAL A 481 10.87 3.92 -13.15
N LEU A 482 10.49 2.83 -12.50
CA LEU A 482 10.22 1.55 -13.12
C LEU A 482 8.73 1.26 -12.97
N VAL A 483 8.06 0.91 -14.07
CA VAL A 483 6.64 0.53 -14.08
C VAL A 483 6.51 -0.84 -14.70
N THR A 484 5.89 -1.79 -14.01
CA THR A 484 5.68 -3.14 -14.54
C THR A 484 4.31 -3.29 -15.18
N GLU A 485 4.25 -4.16 -16.20
CA GLU A 485 3.00 -4.64 -16.80
C GLU A 485 2.97 -6.17 -16.77
N ARG A 486 1.76 -6.73 -16.56
CA ARG A 486 1.58 -8.18 -16.46
C ARG A 486 0.20 -8.62 -16.93
N ASP A 487 0.15 -9.61 -17.82
CA ASP A 487 -1.04 -10.36 -18.19
C ASP A 487 -0.69 -11.84 -18.33
N ASP A 488 -1.15 -12.65 -17.39
CA ASP A 488 -0.84 -14.08 -17.34
C ASP A 488 -1.59 -14.88 -18.40
N VAL A 489 -2.70 -14.33 -18.92
CA VAL A 489 -3.49 -14.97 -19.98
C VAL A 489 -2.84 -14.73 -21.35
N LYS A 490 -2.52 -13.48 -21.65
CA LYS A 490 -1.87 -13.10 -22.92
C LYS A 490 -0.37 -13.38 -22.92
N LYS A 491 0.23 -13.70 -21.74
CA LYS A 491 1.68 -13.86 -21.56
C LYS A 491 2.48 -12.60 -21.91
N ILE A 492 1.93 -11.45 -21.57
CA ILE A 492 2.58 -10.15 -21.77
C ILE A 492 3.18 -9.71 -20.44
N TYR A 493 4.49 -9.53 -20.44
CA TYR A 493 5.25 -9.12 -19.27
C TYR A 493 6.30 -8.10 -19.66
N GLY A 494 6.40 -7.01 -18.94
CA GLY A 494 7.33 -5.94 -19.25
C GLY A 494 7.66 -5.07 -18.04
N VAL A 495 8.73 -4.31 -18.17
CA VAL A 495 9.03 -3.18 -17.32
C VAL A 495 9.39 -1.98 -18.20
N TYR A 496 8.82 -0.85 -17.87
CA TYR A 496 9.13 0.44 -18.46
C TYR A 496 10.07 1.18 -17.51
N VAL A 497 11.10 1.79 -18.04
CA VAL A 497 12.01 2.67 -17.32
C VAL A 497 11.76 4.07 -17.82
N GLY A 498 11.27 4.95 -16.95
CA GLY A 498 11.04 6.36 -17.22
C GLY A 498 12.11 7.24 -16.58
N GLU A 499 12.43 8.33 -17.23
CA GLU A 499 13.43 9.30 -16.77
C GLU A 499 12.84 10.69 -16.60
N PHE A 500 13.16 11.36 -15.50
CA PHE A 500 12.89 12.78 -15.28
C PHE A 500 14.18 13.60 -15.31
N PRO A 501 14.19 14.82 -15.85
CA PRO A 501 13.05 15.52 -16.47
C PRO A 501 12.89 15.27 -17.98
N SER A 502 13.68 14.38 -18.58
CA SER A 502 13.66 14.14 -20.04
C SER A 502 12.33 13.58 -20.54
N MET A 503 11.58 12.89 -19.66
CA MET A 503 10.34 12.16 -19.96
C MET A 503 10.56 11.04 -20.99
N GLU A 504 11.79 10.58 -21.15
CA GLU A 504 12.08 9.41 -21.99
C GLU A 504 11.62 8.14 -21.29
N ILE A 505 11.03 7.22 -22.07
CA ILE A 505 10.50 5.95 -21.56
C ILE A 505 11.04 4.82 -22.45
N GLN A 506 11.65 3.83 -21.82
CA GLN A 506 12.16 2.64 -22.48
C GLN A 506 11.42 1.40 -21.96
N LYS A 507 10.91 0.55 -22.88
CA LYS A 507 10.32 -0.76 -22.53
C LYS A 507 11.35 -1.88 -22.60
N ILE A 508 11.33 -2.74 -21.59
CA ILE A 508 12.12 -3.97 -21.50
C ILE A 508 11.16 -5.13 -21.37
N ALA A 509 11.17 -6.05 -22.32
CA ALA A 509 10.33 -7.26 -22.27
C ALA A 509 10.88 -8.23 -21.20
N LEU A 510 9.98 -8.82 -20.42
CA LEU A 510 10.29 -9.84 -19.43
C LEU A 510 9.88 -11.23 -19.91
N ALA A 511 10.62 -12.25 -19.49
CA ALA A 511 10.38 -13.64 -19.91
C ALA A 511 9.33 -14.36 -19.05
N SER A 512 8.99 -13.83 -17.88
CA SER A 512 8.01 -14.40 -16.94
C SER A 512 7.35 -13.30 -16.10
N PRO A 513 6.20 -13.60 -15.44
CA PRO A 513 5.40 -12.61 -14.74
C PRO A 513 6.19 -11.85 -13.68
N PRO A 514 6.20 -10.51 -13.69
CA PRO A 514 6.73 -9.73 -12.59
C PRO A 514 5.90 -9.97 -11.32
N ILE A 515 6.59 -10.07 -10.18
CA ILE A 515 5.98 -10.21 -8.85
C ILE A 515 6.45 -9.14 -7.88
N ALA A 516 7.57 -8.49 -8.18
CA ALA A 516 8.06 -7.35 -7.40
C ALA A 516 8.93 -6.46 -8.28
N VAL A 517 8.95 -5.18 -7.98
CA VAL A 517 9.82 -4.18 -8.59
C VAL A 517 10.40 -3.28 -7.51
N GLY A 518 11.64 -2.86 -7.67
CA GLY A 518 12.28 -1.96 -6.71
C GLY A 518 13.59 -1.40 -7.23
N VAL A 519 14.26 -0.65 -6.37
CA VAL A 519 15.52 0.03 -6.67
C VAL A 519 16.59 -0.35 -5.64
N LEU A 520 17.77 -0.66 -6.11
CA LEU A 520 19.01 -0.79 -5.32
C LEU A 520 19.80 0.50 -5.48
N ALA A 521 19.54 1.45 -4.60
CA ALA A 521 20.13 2.80 -4.71
C ALA A 521 21.67 2.78 -4.67
N ALA A 522 22.27 1.94 -3.82
CA ALA A 522 23.73 1.83 -3.71
C ALA A 522 24.38 1.22 -4.95
N ALA A 523 23.66 0.41 -5.73
CA ALA A 523 24.13 -0.19 -6.97
C ALA A 523 23.75 0.61 -8.22
N ASN A 524 22.90 1.64 -8.09
CA ASN A 524 22.28 2.38 -9.20
C ASN A 524 21.54 1.44 -10.18
N GLU A 525 20.83 0.47 -9.63
CA GLU A 525 20.09 -0.52 -10.41
C GLU A 525 18.62 -0.59 -9.96
N GLY A 526 17.73 -0.73 -10.93
CA GLY A 526 16.38 -1.23 -10.71
C GLY A 526 16.37 -2.75 -10.77
N TYR A 527 15.39 -3.39 -10.13
CA TYR A 527 15.19 -4.82 -10.25
C TYR A 527 13.72 -5.17 -10.44
N VAL A 528 13.48 -6.26 -11.14
CA VAL A 528 12.16 -6.88 -11.27
C VAL A 528 12.29 -8.36 -10.95
N ALA A 529 11.71 -8.78 -9.84
CA ALA A 529 11.58 -10.19 -9.53
C ALA A 529 10.42 -10.79 -10.32
N GLN A 530 10.59 -12.00 -10.81
CA GLN A 530 9.66 -12.64 -11.71
C GLN A 530 9.26 -14.02 -11.20
N LYS A 531 8.00 -14.39 -11.37
CA LYS A 531 7.51 -15.72 -11.04
C LYS A 531 8.17 -16.77 -11.93
N ASN A 532 9.03 -17.58 -11.33
CA ASN A 532 9.76 -18.65 -12.00
C ASN A 532 10.09 -19.74 -11.00
N ALA A 533 9.94 -21.01 -11.37
CA ALA A 533 10.16 -22.16 -10.49
C ALA A 533 11.59 -22.22 -9.91
N GLU A 534 12.57 -21.67 -10.64
CA GLU A 534 13.98 -21.66 -10.25
C GLU A 534 14.43 -20.30 -9.69
N GLY A 535 13.49 -19.35 -9.53
CA GLY A 535 13.79 -17.96 -9.21
C GLY A 535 14.32 -17.18 -10.43
N ARG A 536 13.84 -15.95 -10.62
CA ARG A 536 14.29 -15.06 -11.69
C ARG A 536 14.20 -13.61 -11.28
N ILE A 537 15.28 -12.88 -11.50
CA ILE A 537 15.35 -11.43 -11.27
C ILE A 537 16.00 -10.77 -12.48
N THR A 538 15.36 -9.75 -13.04
CA THR A 538 15.96 -8.87 -14.05
C THR A 538 16.44 -7.60 -13.37
N PHE A 539 17.71 -7.30 -13.49
CA PHE A 539 18.35 -6.06 -13.06
C PHE A 539 18.42 -5.11 -14.23
N VAL A 540 18.20 -3.83 -13.97
CA VAL A 540 18.22 -2.78 -14.98
C VAL A 540 19.14 -1.68 -14.49
N ALA A 541 20.23 -1.45 -15.20
CA ALA A 541 21.14 -0.34 -14.94
C ALA A 541 20.40 0.98 -15.21
N LEU A 542 20.25 1.83 -14.19
CA LEU A 542 19.39 3.02 -14.27
C LEU A 542 19.98 4.14 -15.14
N ASP A 543 21.29 4.12 -15.39
CA ASP A 543 21.99 5.08 -16.23
C ASP A 543 21.94 4.75 -17.73
N SER A 544 21.85 3.46 -18.07
CA SER A 544 21.94 3.00 -19.47
C SER A 544 20.69 2.24 -19.97
N GLY A 545 19.77 1.88 -19.07
CA GLY A 545 18.62 1.04 -19.40
C GLY A 545 18.99 -0.40 -19.79
N GLN A 546 20.25 -0.81 -19.58
CA GLN A 546 20.67 -2.19 -19.90
C GLN A 546 20.13 -3.17 -18.89
N ALA A 547 19.48 -4.23 -19.39
CA ALA A 547 18.91 -5.28 -18.58
C ALA A 547 19.81 -6.52 -18.53
N ARG A 548 19.92 -7.12 -17.35
CA ARG A 548 20.62 -8.39 -17.09
C ARG A 548 19.69 -9.28 -16.28
N THR A 549 19.45 -10.50 -16.74
CA THR A 549 18.55 -11.43 -16.04
C THR A 549 19.33 -12.56 -15.40
N LEU A 550 19.11 -12.74 -14.11
CA LEU A 550 19.59 -13.86 -13.32
C LEU A 550 18.47 -14.88 -13.17
N THR A 551 18.76 -16.17 -13.44
CA THR A 551 17.78 -17.26 -13.31
C THR A 551 18.43 -18.44 -12.60
N GLY A 552 17.67 -19.19 -11.81
CA GLY A 552 18.16 -20.39 -11.13
C GLY A 552 18.96 -20.09 -9.86
N PHE A 553 18.79 -18.93 -9.25
CA PHE A 553 19.61 -18.49 -8.11
C PHE A 553 19.34 -19.30 -6.83
N GLU A 554 18.20 -19.97 -6.70
CA GLU A 554 17.93 -20.83 -5.54
C GLU A 554 18.53 -22.24 -5.67
N ILE A 555 18.70 -22.73 -6.90
CA ILE A 555 19.21 -24.09 -7.18
C ILE A 555 20.73 -24.08 -7.41
N GLY A 556 21.24 -23.07 -8.07
CA GLY A 556 22.66 -22.95 -8.45
C GLY A 556 23.53 -22.20 -7.47
N ALA A 557 22.97 -21.61 -6.43
CA ALA A 557 23.72 -20.85 -5.45
C ALA A 557 24.43 -21.75 -4.43
N SER A 558 25.63 -21.36 -4.02
CA SER A 558 26.30 -22.03 -2.91
C SER A 558 25.54 -21.78 -1.61
N VAL A 559 25.16 -22.87 -0.95
CA VAL A 559 24.50 -22.81 0.37
C VAL A 559 25.57 -22.45 1.40
N VAL A 560 25.37 -21.36 2.12
CA VAL A 560 26.19 -21.03 3.28
C VAL A 560 25.62 -21.83 4.45
N ASP A 561 26.23 -22.97 4.74
CA ASP A 561 25.88 -23.75 5.93
C ASP A 561 26.56 -23.13 7.14
N TRP A 562 25.77 -22.47 7.95
CA TRP A 562 26.25 -21.76 9.14
C TRP A 562 26.75 -22.73 10.24
N ALA A 563 26.31 -23.98 10.24
CA ALA A 563 26.70 -24.98 11.22
C ALA A 563 28.11 -25.55 10.97
N GLN A 564 28.63 -25.44 9.76
CA GLN A 564 29.96 -25.97 9.41
C GLN A 564 31.13 -24.99 9.64
N GLY A 565 30.81 -23.69 9.94
CA GLY A 565 31.85 -22.68 10.20
C GLY A 565 32.53 -22.76 11.57
N SER A 566 32.05 -23.60 12.49
CA SER A 566 32.61 -23.72 13.85
C SER A 566 33.44 -24.95 14.11
N ASP A 567 33.50 -25.91 13.19
CA ASP A 567 34.32 -27.11 13.35
C ASP A 567 35.58 -27.03 12.48
N GLY A 568 36.50 -26.18 12.90
CA GLY A 568 37.91 -26.33 12.60
C GLY A 568 38.49 -27.57 13.30
N GLY A 569 37.88 -28.72 13.08
CA GLY A 569 38.29 -30.00 13.61
C GLY A 569 39.20 -30.73 12.63
N ALA A 570 40.48 -30.84 12.99
CA ALA A 570 41.50 -31.65 12.39
C ALA A 570 41.01 -32.96 11.77
N ASN A 571 41.39 -33.17 10.53
CA ASN A 571 41.37 -34.48 9.91
C ASN A 571 42.71 -35.19 10.14
N PRO A 572 42.72 -36.51 10.45
CA PRO A 572 43.93 -37.29 10.68
C PRO A 572 44.74 -37.56 9.40
#